data_2fb3e6ac7e1382f22cc336328b52230d
#
_entry.id   2fb3e6ac7e1382f22cc336328b52230d
#
_cell.length_a   1.000
_cell.length_b   1.000
_cell.length_c   1.000
_cell.angle_alpha   90.00
_cell.angle_beta   90.00
_cell.angle_gamma   90.00
#
_symmetry.space_group_name_H-M   'P 1'
#
loop_
_entity.id
_entity.type
_entity.pdbx_description
1 polymer ?
#
loop_
_entity_poly.entity_id
_entity_poly.type
_entity_poly.pdbx_seq_one_letter_code
_entity_poly.pdbx_strand_id
1 'polypeptide(L)'
;MAAVLVLSSAGVALTQATTSFADTGVNVWLTTADQADKLTPQSPIAFGVGGSGDVITVNPDATYQSIVGFGGSLTDASAYNIWNSPSRDAIMDNLFGSGPDGISLSFLRQPVGTSDFSRSFYSLDDVGPGSSDPALSQFSIAKDQAYIIPLLQQARSLNPQLTFMGTPWSAPAWMKTNASMLGTKDAALQPGDEAVYAQYLTKFAQAYQAQGIPISYLSVANEPAWPPLTYPGMLMTPQQQSTVINDLAPDLAAAGQNTKLLAWDDNWDDITGVYPDQSYPKQVLAATGANTAGVAWHGYDTHDPNAQTAVHDAYPGTDVLETEHSWTSGTDWPGEITGQGSDTAIDALRNWSRTVSFWNIALDANGGPKTDGGPTIDNGCGCTAPVTTDGANVTYNAEYYVLGHFSKFVKPGALRIDSNVVGSVNNVAFENPDHSIALIADNTGSSAQTFQVSYKGSSFGYTLPAGAMATFTWPGGATRFGTITGHQGLCLDVQGANPADTTPVQVYTCNGTTAQTWTVEPSDNTVHALGKCLDVQGGATANGTPVQLYTCNGTGAQTWVPQGDGSLYNPQSGRCLDDTGGGASTTRTQIFDCWHNDNQRWNLP
;
A
#
# COMPACT_ATOMS: atom_id res chain seq x y z
N MET A 1 -69.25 40.86 42.64
CA MET A 1 -67.81 40.68 42.71
C MET A 1 -67.44 39.56 41.74
N ALA A 2 -66.97 39.89 40.54
CA ALA A 2 -66.61 38.93 39.54
C ALA A 2 -65.07 38.78 39.58
N ALA A 3 -64.61 37.55 39.78
CA ALA A 3 -63.19 37.22 39.73
C ALA A 3 -62.78 36.91 38.30
N VAL A 4 -61.82 37.69 37.82
CA VAL A 4 -61.21 37.47 36.49
C VAL A 4 -60.04 36.47 36.66
N LEU A 5 -60.16 35.33 36.01
CA LEU A 5 -59.07 34.34 35.93
C LEU A 5 -58.17 34.74 34.76
N VAL A 6 -56.91 35.08 35.04
CA VAL A 6 -55.87 35.30 34.04
C VAL A 6 -55.17 33.95 33.77
N LEU A 7 -55.39 33.39 32.56
CA LEU A 7 -54.62 32.24 32.05
C LEU A 7 -53.31 32.77 31.46
N SER A 8 -52.18 32.45 32.08
CA SER A 8 -50.86 32.63 31.51
C SER A 8 -50.51 31.47 30.60
N SER A 9 -50.42 31.74 29.30
CA SER A 9 -49.91 30.80 28.30
C SER A 9 -48.37 30.70 28.43
N ALA A 10 -47.88 29.61 28.98
CA ALA A 10 -46.46 29.29 28.91
C ALA A 10 -46.14 28.81 27.45
N GLY A 11 -45.47 29.67 26.71
CA GLY A 11 -44.90 29.27 25.44
C GLY A 11 -43.74 28.27 25.64
N VAL A 12 -43.95 27.06 25.18
CA VAL A 12 -42.85 26.07 25.07
C VAL A 12 -41.98 26.52 23.88
N ALA A 13 -40.82 27.10 24.15
CA ALA A 13 -39.79 27.32 23.19
C ALA A 13 -39.24 25.93 22.80
N LEU A 14 -39.60 25.45 21.61
CA LEU A 14 -38.89 24.38 20.93
C LEU A 14 -37.48 24.87 20.63
N THR A 15 -36.53 24.58 21.53
CA THR A 15 -35.12 24.59 21.15
C THR A 15 -34.92 23.48 20.14
N GLN A 16 -34.78 23.87 18.87
CA GLN A 16 -34.18 22.99 17.88
C GLN A 16 -32.81 22.61 18.44
N ALA A 17 -32.67 21.37 18.87
CA ALA A 17 -31.37 20.79 19.10
C ALA A 17 -30.67 20.78 17.73
N THR A 18 -29.78 21.74 17.51
CA THR A 18 -28.75 21.59 16.52
C THR A 18 -28.02 20.34 16.91
N THR A 19 -28.22 19.26 16.16
CA THR A 19 -27.37 18.07 16.22
C THR A 19 -25.97 18.57 15.92
N SER A 20 -25.19 18.78 16.98
CA SER A 20 -23.77 18.96 16.86
C SER A 20 -23.24 17.74 16.10
N PHE A 21 -22.43 17.96 15.08
CA PHE A 21 -21.55 16.97 14.46
C PHE A 21 -20.52 16.53 15.52
N ALA A 22 -20.97 15.84 16.55
CA ALA A 22 -20.13 15.29 17.59
C ALA A 22 -19.94 13.82 17.27
N ASP A 23 -19.01 13.52 16.40
CA ASP A 23 -18.14 12.33 16.36
C ASP A 23 -17.34 12.16 15.06
N THR A 24 -17.11 13.23 14.29
CA THR A 24 -16.12 13.20 13.21
C THR A 24 -14.79 13.69 13.76
N GLY A 25 -14.21 12.94 14.70
CA GLY A 25 -12.89 13.22 15.22
C GLY A 25 -11.82 12.88 14.18
N VAL A 26 -10.79 13.69 14.12
CA VAL A 26 -9.53 13.35 13.45
C VAL A 26 -8.75 12.47 14.40
N ASN A 27 -8.54 11.21 14.04
CA ASN A 27 -7.65 10.34 14.80
C ASN A 27 -6.20 10.68 14.48
N VAL A 28 -5.32 10.58 15.46
CA VAL A 28 -3.91 10.97 15.35
C VAL A 28 -3.02 9.86 15.89
N TRP A 29 -1.97 9.54 15.15
CA TRP A 29 -0.87 8.70 15.61
C TRP A 29 0.43 9.47 15.51
N LEU A 30 1.30 9.33 16.50
CA LEU A 30 2.50 10.13 16.66
C LEU A 30 3.73 9.26 16.86
N THR A 31 4.84 9.65 16.24
CA THR A 31 6.20 9.18 16.53
C THR A 31 7.07 10.38 16.82
N THR A 32 7.75 10.38 17.97
CA THR A 32 8.56 11.54 18.43
C THR A 32 10.05 11.27 18.43
N ALA A 33 10.82 12.35 18.32
CA ALA A 33 12.29 12.33 18.33
C ALA A 33 12.89 11.72 19.60
N ASP A 34 12.23 11.88 20.74
CA ASP A 34 12.65 11.35 22.04
C ASP A 34 12.19 9.91 22.31
N GLN A 35 11.53 9.29 21.32
CA GLN A 35 10.97 7.94 21.39
C GLN A 35 9.88 7.73 22.46
N ALA A 36 9.31 8.79 23.01
CA ALA A 36 8.22 8.69 23.98
C ALA A 36 6.93 8.16 23.32
N ASP A 37 6.70 8.56 22.08
CA ASP A 37 5.65 8.06 21.21
C ASP A 37 6.26 7.31 20.02
N LYS A 38 5.72 6.13 19.70
CA LYS A 38 6.15 5.24 18.62
C LYS A 38 4.93 4.71 17.90
N LEU A 39 4.44 5.45 16.92
CA LEU A 39 3.15 5.20 16.25
C LEU A 39 2.00 5.10 17.28
N THR A 40 2.09 5.93 18.32
CA THR A 40 1.19 5.90 19.49
C THR A 40 -0.09 6.67 19.17
N PRO A 41 -1.27 6.08 19.36
CA PRO A 41 -2.53 6.80 19.18
C PRO A 41 -2.65 7.93 20.21
N GLN A 42 -3.04 9.10 19.74
CA GLN A 42 -3.27 10.31 20.52
C GLN A 42 -4.78 10.53 20.73
N SER A 43 -5.14 11.45 21.62
CA SER A 43 -6.53 11.87 21.76
C SER A 43 -7.05 12.45 20.42
N PRO A 44 -8.24 12.03 19.96
CA PRO A 44 -8.82 12.58 18.73
C PRO A 44 -9.02 14.09 18.80
N ILE A 45 -8.90 14.77 17.65
CA ILE A 45 -9.09 16.20 17.49
C ILE A 45 -10.43 16.44 16.78
N ALA A 46 -11.24 17.37 17.28
CA ALA A 46 -12.47 17.74 16.59
C ALA A 46 -12.21 18.76 15.46
N PHE A 47 -12.92 18.62 14.34
CA PHE A 47 -13.02 19.71 13.38
C PHE A 47 -13.68 20.95 13.99
N GLY A 48 -13.27 22.15 13.58
CA GLY A 48 -13.76 23.41 14.12
C GLY A 48 -13.01 23.91 15.35
N VAL A 49 -12.10 23.13 15.91
CA VAL A 49 -11.16 23.60 16.95
C VAL A 49 -10.02 24.33 16.22
N GLY A 50 -10.12 25.65 16.14
CA GLY A 50 -9.20 26.49 15.39
C GLY A 50 -7.76 26.33 15.83
N GLY A 51 -6.86 26.23 14.85
CA GLY A 51 -5.43 26.38 15.01
C GLY A 51 -5.00 27.81 14.65
N SER A 52 -3.76 28.12 14.91
CA SER A 52 -3.06 29.27 14.37
C SER A 52 -1.88 28.76 13.55
N GLY A 53 -1.34 29.56 12.65
CA GLY A 53 -0.20 29.20 11.82
C GLY A 53 -0.55 28.95 10.36
N ASP A 54 0.38 28.36 9.63
CA ASP A 54 0.23 28.06 8.21
C ASP A 54 -0.83 26.97 7.98
N VAL A 55 -1.45 26.96 6.80
CA VAL A 55 -2.57 26.08 6.49
C VAL A 55 -2.16 25.02 5.47
N ILE A 56 -2.20 23.75 5.88
CA ILE A 56 -2.18 22.62 4.96
C ILE A 56 -3.61 22.45 4.41
N THR A 57 -3.79 22.68 3.13
CA THR A 57 -5.06 22.48 2.43
C THR A 57 -5.05 21.09 1.80
N VAL A 58 -5.92 20.21 2.24
CA VAL A 58 -6.13 18.89 1.65
C VAL A 58 -7.30 18.96 0.68
N ASN A 59 -7.04 18.73 -0.60
CA ASN A 59 -8.03 18.82 -1.67
C ASN A 59 -8.28 17.46 -2.33
N PRO A 60 -9.39 16.77 -2.00
CA PRO A 60 -9.70 15.47 -2.58
C PRO A 60 -10.17 15.53 -4.04
N ASP A 61 -10.53 16.70 -4.57
CA ASP A 61 -10.96 16.87 -5.95
C ASP A 61 -9.78 16.82 -6.95
N ALA A 62 -8.54 16.99 -6.44
CA ALA A 62 -7.32 16.87 -7.23
C ALA A 62 -6.61 15.56 -6.88
N THR A 63 -6.74 14.56 -7.76
CA THR A 63 -6.20 13.22 -7.56
C THR A 63 -4.98 12.96 -8.45
N TYR A 64 -4.10 12.08 -7.97
CA TYR A 64 -2.88 11.66 -8.66
C TYR A 64 -2.83 10.13 -8.77
N GLN A 65 -1.65 9.52 -8.60
CA GLN A 65 -1.47 8.09 -8.70
C GLN A 65 -2.23 7.30 -7.62
N SER A 66 -2.57 6.06 -7.96
CA SER A 66 -3.06 5.08 -6.98
C SER A 66 -1.89 4.33 -6.33
N ILE A 67 -2.00 4.07 -5.04
CA ILE A 67 -0.98 3.37 -4.25
C ILE A 67 -1.08 1.86 -4.46
N VAL A 68 0.08 1.22 -4.66
CA VAL A 68 0.23 -0.25 -4.71
C VAL A 68 0.49 -0.79 -3.31
N GLY A 69 1.40 -0.18 -2.56
CA GLY A 69 1.67 -0.60 -1.20
C GLY A 69 3.00 -0.09 -0.63
N PHE A 70 3.24 -0.44 0.62
CA PHE A 70 4.40 -0.05 1.40
C PHE A 70 5.04 -1.29 2.02
N GLY A 71 6.39 -1.34 2.07
CA GLY A 71 7.05 -2.49 2.64
C GLY A 71 8.56 -2.48 2.53
N GLY A 72 9.13 -3.62 2.17
CA GLY A 72 10.57 -3.80 2.05
C GLY A 72 10.92 -5.13 1.40
N SER A 73 12.21 -5.50 1.41
CA SER A 73 12.68 -6.73 0.79
C SER A 73 12.82 -7.86 1.80
N LEU A 74 12.23 -9.02 1.47
CA LEU A 74 12.49 -10.26 2.19
C LEU A 74 13.74 -10.93 1.61
N THR A 75 14.91 -10.40 1.94
CA THR A 75 16.20 -10.98 1.56
C THR A 75 16.42 -12.35 2.22
N ASP A 76 17.40 -13.12 1.76
CA ASP A 76 17.82 -14.36 2.46
C ASP A 76 18.18 -14.08 3.92
N ALA A 77 18.87 -12.95 4.18
CA ALA A 77 19.21 -12.53 5.55
C ALA A 77 17.97 -12.24 6.38
N SER A 78 17.04 -11.44 5.85
CA SER A 78 15.79 -11.11 6.53
C SER A 78 14.96 -12.36 6.84
N ALA A 79 14.80 -13.22 5.84
CA ALA A 79 14.06 -14.48 5.99
C ALA A 79 14.72 -15.41 7.01
N TYR A 80 16.05 -15.56 6.96
CA TYR A 80 16.79 -16.38 7.91
C TYR A 80 16.66 -15.88 9.36
N ASN A 81 16.80 -14.57 9.57
CA ASN A 81 16.69 -13.95 10.88
C ASN A 81 15.27 -14.12 11.47
N ILE A 82 14.24 -13.85 10.69
CA ILE A 82 12.85 -14.02 11.12
C ILE A 82 12.55 -15.50 11.41
N TRP A 83 12.93 -16.41 10.48
CA TRP A 83 12.64 -17.83 10.60
C TRP A 83 13.23 -18.48 11.84
N ASN A 84 14.46 -18.09 12.21
CA ASN A 84 15.17 -18.64 13.36
C ASN A 84 14.89 -17.89 14.67
N SER A 85 14.17 -16.78 14.64
CA SER A 85 13.77 -16.07 15.85
C SER A 85 12.69 -16.86 16.61
N PRO A 86 12.84 -17.03 17.94
CA PRO A 86 11.77 -17.54 18.78
C PRO A 86 10.50 -16.69 18.73
N SER A 87 10.62 -15.43 18.32
CA SER A 87 9.53 -14.45 18.19
C SER A 87 8.98 -14.35 16.75
N ARG A 88 9.28 -15.32 15.87
CA ARG A 88 8.91 -15.28 14.44
C ARG A 88 7.48 -14.86 14.20
N ASP A 89 6.53 -15.54 14.84
CA ASP A 89 5.11 -15.29 14.59
C ASP A 89 4.70 -13.87 15.02
N ALA A 90 5.22 -13.37 16.15
CA ALA A 90 5.00 -11.98 16.58
C ALA A 90 5.64 -10.96 15.62
N ILE A 91 6.83 -11.23 15.08
CA ILE A 91 7.46 -10.38 14.06
C ILE A 91 6.57 -10.32 12.80
N MET A 92 6.11 -11.47 12.33
CA MET A 92 5.25 -11.55 11.15
C MET A 92 3.89 -10.86 11.37
N ASP A 93 3.27 -11.07 12.53
CA ASP A 93 2.02 -10.38 12.91
C ASP A 93 2.20 -8.86 12.96
N ASN A 94 3.31 -8.38 13.51
CA ASN A 94 3.60 -6.94 13.59
C ASN A 94 3.91 -6.34 12.21
N LEU A 95 4.62 -7.04 11.34
CA LEU A 95 4.92 -6.56 9.99
C LEU A 95 3.67 -6.57 9.08
N PHE A 96 2.91 -7.66 9.06
CA PHE A 96 1.87 -7.89 8.06
C PHE A 96 0.44 -7.89 8.60
N GLY A 97 0.26 -8.14 9.89
CA GLY A 97 -1.06 -8.16 10.52
C GLY A 97 -1.67 -6.78 10.71
N SER A 98 -3.00 -6.73 10.86
CA SER A 98 -3.79 -5.52 11.09
C SER A 98 -4.12 -5.27 12.56
N GLY A 99 -3.49 -6.00 13.47
CA GLY A 99 -3.66 -5.84 14.92
C GLY A 99 -3.22 -4.46 15.45
N PRO A 100 -3.41 -4.19 16.74
CA PRO A 100 -3.05 -2.90 17.34
C PRO A 100 -1.58 -2.52 17.07
N ASP A 101 -0.66 -3.47 17.21
CA ASP A 101 0.77 -3.26 17.00
C ASP A 101 1.20 -3.53 15.55
N GLY A 102 0.34 -4.14 14.72
CA GLY A 102 0.64 -4.45 13.33
C GLY A 102 0.65 -3.22 12.45
N ILE A 103 1.61 -3.17 11.51
CA ILE A 103 1.74 -2.08 10.54
C ILE A 103 1.17 -2.40 9.15
N SER A 104 0.70 -3.63 8.92
CA SER A 104 -0.01 -4.05 7.69
C SER A 104 0.79 -3.81 6.40
N LEU A 105 2.07 -4.16 6.34
CA LEU A 105 2.86 -4.07 5.11
C LEU A 105 2.10 -4.71 3.94
N SER A 106 2.08 -4.03 2.80
CA SER A 106 1.28 -4.41 1.62
C SER A 106 2.10 -4.58 0.35
N PHE A 107 3.44 -4.41 0.43
CA PHE A 107 4.37 -4.64 -0.66
C PHE A 107 5.59 -5.42 -0.16
N LEU A 108 6.03 -6.42 -0.91
CA LEU A 108 7.27 -7.16 -0.66
C LEU A 108 8.08 -7.30 -1.94
N ARG A 109 9.35 -6.91 -1.87
CA ARG A 109 10.36 -7.15 -2.90
C ARG A 109 11.14 -8.41 -2.56
N GLN A 110 11.21 -9.34 -3.50
CA GLN A 110 11.86 -10.64 -3.34
C GLN A 110 13.04 -10.76 -4.31
N PRO A 111 14.27 -10.91 -3.82
CA PRO A 111 15.40 -11.25 -4.67
C PRO A 111 15.18 -12.58 -5.41
N VAL A 112 15.50 -12.62 -6.70
CA VAL A 112 15.50 -13.85 -7.49
C VAL A 112 16.87 -14.53 -7.35
N GLY A 113 16.94 -15.49 -6.43
CA GLY A 113 18.20 -16.04 -5.97
C GLY A 113 18.84 -15.14 -4.90
N THR A 114 20.14 -14.91 -5.02
CA THR A 114 20.92 -14.20 -4.01
C THR A 114 21.01 -12.70 -4.27
N SER A 115 21.19 -11.94 -3.16
CA SER A 115 21.64 -10.54 -3.14
C SER A 115 22.92 -10.40 -2.30
N ASP A 116 23.34 -9.18 -2.00
CA ASP A 116 24.38 -8.87 -1.01
C ASP A 116 24.01 -9.35 0.41
N PHE A 117 22.71 -9.25 0.78
CA PHE A 117 22.18 -9.75 2.06
C PHE A 117 21.71 -11.21 1.94
N SER A 118 22.66 -12.09 1.63
CA SER A 118 22.46 -13.53 1.56
C SER A 118 23.57 -14.26 2.30
N ARG A 119 23.29 -15.44 2.84
CA ARG A 119 24.27 -16.28 3.57
C ARG A 119 25.21 -17.03 2.63
N SER A 120 24.84 -17.16 1.39
CA SER A 120 25.67 -17.79 0.33
C SER A 120 25.20 -17.34 -1.03
N PHE A 121 26.08 -17.33 -2.01
CA PHE A 121 25.70 -17.08 -3.40
C PHE A 121 25.00 -18.29 -4.00
N TYR A 122 23.89 -18.07 -4.67
CA TYR A 122 23.17 -19.06 -5.46
C TYR A 122 22.27 -18.38 -6.49
N SER A 123 22.09 -19.04 -7.61
CA SER A 123 21.00 -18.76 -8.53
C SER A 123 19.96 -19.90 -8.46
N LEU A 124 18.88 -19.76 -9.19
CA LEU A 124 17.89 -20.83 -9.28
C LEU A 124 18.25 -21.87 -10.37
N ASP A 125 19.40 -21.71 -11.05
CA ASP A 125 19.91 -22.61 -12.08
C ASP A 125 21.44 -22.70 -12.02
N ASP A 126 21.97 -23.21 -10.90
CA ASP A 126 23.39 -23.39 -10.68
C ASP A 126 23.90 -24.67 -11.36
N VAL A 127 24.94 -24.53 -12.18
CA VAL A 127 25.66 -25.66 -12.81
C VAL A 127 27.12 -25.66 -12.40
N GLY A 128 27.80 -26.80 -12.62
CA GLY A 128 29.23 -26.89 -12.31
C GLY A 128 30.09 -25.94 -13.15
N PRO A 129 31.27 -25.52 -12.63
CA PRO A 129 32.15 -24.60 -13.34
C PRO A 129 32.45 -25.02 -14.79
N GLY A 130 32.30 -24.10 -15.73
CA GLY A 130 32.50 -24.32 -17.16
C GLY A 130 31.38 -25.11 -17.87
N SER A 131 30.30 -25.44 -17.16
CA SER A 131 29.08 -26.00 -17.74
C SER A 131 28.05 -24.92 -18.01
N SER A 132 27.08 -25.24 -18.86
CA SER A 132 25.89 -24.39 -19.13
C SER A 132 24.64 -25.24 -19.19
N ASP A 133 23.46 -24.64 -18.95
CA ASP A 133 22.16 -25.32 -19.02
C ASP A 133 21.12 -24.49 -19.81
N PRO A 134 21.27 -24.35 -21.13
CA PRO A 134 20.33 -23.56 -21.94
C PRO A 134 18.87 -24.08 -21.90
N ALA A 135 18.67 -25.32 -21.46
CA ALA A 135 17.34 -25.92 -21.29
C ALA A 135 16.74 -25.64 -19.91
N LEU A 136 17.50 -25.01 -19.00
CA LEU A 136 17.12 -24.74 -17.60
C LEU A 136 16.60 -26.00 -16.90
N SER A 137 17.26 -27.13 -17.15
CA SER A 137 16.89 -28.43 -16.58
C SER A 137 17.28 -28.55 -15.10
N GLN A 138 18.23 -27.74 -14.63
CA GLN A 138 18.66 -27.66 -13.24
C GLN A 138 17.90 -26.58 -12.44
N PHE A 139 16.98 -25.85 -13.09
CA PHE A 139 16.19 -24.80 -12.43
C PHE A 139 15.44 -25.35 -11.20
N SER A 140 15.63 -24.72 -10.05
CA SER A 140 15.01 -25.16 -8.80
C SER A 140 14.90 -24.01 -7.78
N ILE A 141 13.73 -23.87 -7.14
CA ILE A 141 13.50 -22.99 -5.98
C ILE A 141 13.71 -23.71 -4.64
N ALA A 142 14.36 -24.88 -4.62
CA ALA A 142 14.48 -25.70 -3.41
C ALA A 142 15.17 -24.98 -2.24
N LYS A 143 16.10 -24.04 -2.51
CA LYS A 143 16.73 -23.23 -1.47
C LYS A 143 15.74 -22.29 -0.81
N ASP A 144 14.86 -21.68 -1.59
CA ASP A 144 13.85 -20.73 -1.11
C ASP A 144 12.76 -21.43 -0.30
N GLN A 145 12.48 -22.72 -0.59
CA GLN A 145 11.49 -23.50 0.14
C GLN A 145 11.84 -23.77 1.60
N ALA A 146 13.10 -23.57 2.01
CA ALA A 146 13.53 -23.85 3.37
C ALA A 146 12.91 -22.88 4.40
N TYR A 147 12.78 -21.61 4.07
CA TYR A 147 12.25 -20.55 4.98
C TYR A 147 11.70 -19.33 4.24
N ILE A 148 12.17 -18.98 3.04
CA ILE A 148 11.66 -17.82 2.28
C ILE A 148 10.20 -18.04 1.89
N ILE A 149 9.91 -19.11 1.15
CA ILE A 149 8.54 -19.44 0.70
C ILE A 149 7.55 -19.57 1.87
N PRO A 150 7.84 -20.30 2.96
CA PRO A 150 6.94 -20.37 4.11
C PRO A 150 6.65 -18.99 4.74
N LEU A 151 7.63 -18.08 4.83
CA LEU A 151 7.41 -16.73 5.35
C LEU A 151 6.57 -15.88 4.39
N LEU A 152 6.80 -15.96 3.08
CA LEU A 152 5.96 -15.27 2.09
C LEU A 152 4.51 -15.75 2.13
N GLN A 153 4.28 -17.06 2.32
CA GLN A 153 2.96 -17.64 2.51
C GLN A 153 2.31 -17.15 3.81
N GLN A 154 3.06 -17.07 4.91
CA GLN A 154 2.59 -16.53 6.19
C GLN A 154 2.24 -15.04 6.04
N ALA A 155 3.10 -14.23 5.42
CA ALA A 155 2.85 -12.81 5.16
C ALA A 155 1.56 -12.60 4.35
N ARG A 156 1.36 -13.37 3.29
CA ARG A 156 0.14 -13.32 2.48
C ARG A 156 -1.11 -13.77 3.24
N SER A 157 -0.97 -14.74 4.14
CA SER A 157 -2.09 -15.16 5.01
C SER A 157 -2.51 -14.06 5.98
N LEU A 158 -1.54 -13.29 6.49
CA LEU A 158 -1.77 -12.16 7.40
C LEU A 158 -2.31 -10.93 6.66
N ASN A 159 -1.81 -10.68 5.45
CA ASN A 159 -2.31 -9.62 4.58
C ASN A 159 -2.59 -10.15 3.15
N PRO A 160 -3.83 -10.53 2.84
CA PRO A 160 -4.21 -11.02 1.51
C PRO A 160 -4.04 -9.99 0.38
N GLN A 161 -3.92 -8.70 0.69
CA GLN A 161 -3.70 -7.63 -0.28
C GLN A 161 -2.21 -7.42 -0.62
N LEU A 162 -1.32 -8.24 -0.06
CA LEU A 162 0.12 -8.12 -0.25
C LEU A 162 0.51 -8.33 -1.73
N THR A 163 1.23 -7.37 -2.27
CA THR A 163 1.79 -7.38 -3.62
C THR A 163 3.24 -7.82 -3.58
N PHE A 164 3.63 -8.73 -4.48
CA PHE A 164 5.00 -9.24 -4.58
C PHE A 164 5.68 -8.73 -5.85
N MET A 165 6.93 -8.27 -5.69
CA MET A 165 7.83 -7.92 -6.77
C MET A 165 9.04 -8.85 -6.76
N GLY A 166 9.46 -9.32 -7.91
CA GLY A 166 10.71 -10.07 -8.09
C GLY A 166 11.82 -9.19 -8.64
N THR A 167 13.07 -9.39 -8.18
CA THR A 167 14.24 -8.65 -8.68
C THR A 167 15.50 -9.51 -8.62
N PRO A 168 16.18 -9.81 -9.74
CA PRO A 168 17.45 -10.52 -9.76
C PRO A 168 18.64 -9.55 -9.62
N TRP A 169 19.61 -9.87 -8.75
CA TRP A 169 20.91 -9.20 -8.71
C TRP A 169 21.84 -9.68 -9.81
N SER A 170 21.74 -10.96 -10.15
CA SER A 170 22.57 -11.58 -11.17
C SER A 170 21.80 -12.68 -11.89
N ALA A 171 22.06 -12.86 -13.17
CA ALA A 171 21.78 -14.09 -13.85
C ALA A 171 22.64 -15.25 -13.28
N PRO A 172 22.27 -16.53 -13.51
CA PRO A 172 23.15 -17.66 -13.26
C PRO A 172 24.56 -17.42 -13.81
N ALA A 173 25.59 -17.85 -13.08
CA ALA A 173 26.99 -17.56 -13.44
C ALA A 173 27.37 -17.95 -14.87
N TRP A 174 26.78 -19.02 -15.38
CA TRP A 174 27.06 -19.53 -16.73
C TRP A 174 26.46 -18.67 -17.86
N MET A 175 25.47 -17.82 -17.56
CA MET A 175 24.90 -16.83 -18.49
C MET A 175 25.68 -15.52 -18.50
N LYS A 176 26.75 -15.37 -17.70
CA LYS A 176 27.46 -14.10 -17.56
C LYS A 176 28.83 -14.12 -18.23
N THR A 177 29.23 -12.97 -18.75
CA THR A 177 30.50 -12.77 -19.46
C THR A 177 31.73 -13.12 -18.64
N ASN A 178 31.65 -12.99 -17.30
CA ASN A 178 32.71 -13.32 -16.35
C ASN A 178 32.56 -14.71 -15.72
N ALA A 179 31.58 -15.51 -16.11
CA ALA A 179 31.25 -16.82 -15.56
C ALA A 179 31.15 -16.81 -14.00
N SER A 180 30.66 -15.71 -13.43
CA SER A 180 30.49 -15.52 -11.98
C SER A 180 29.24 -14.72 -11.68
N MET A 181 28.60 -14.98 -10.54
CA MET A 181 27.50 -14.15 -10.07
C MET A 181 27.97 -12.78 -9.58
N LEU A 182 29.23 -12.67 -9.14
CA LEU A 182 29.77 -11.39 -8.68
C LEU A 182 29.66 -10.34 -9.79
N GLY A 183 29.30 -9.12 -9.39
CA GLY A 183 29.41 -7.94 -10.21
C GLY A 183 30.88 -7.57 -10.35
N THR A 184 31.37 -7.42 -11.55
CA THR A 184 32.67 -6.88 -11.83
C THR A 184 32.52 -5.87 -12.96
N LYS A 185 33.55 -5.09 -13.21
CA LYS A 185 33.54 -4.06 -14.23
C LYS A 185 33.03 -4.53 -15.61
N ASP A 186 33.12 -5.83 -15.90
CA ASP A 186 32.73 -6.41 -17.17
C ASP A 186 31.65 -7.52 -17.01
N ALA A 187 31.01 -7.60 -15.84
CA ALA A 187 30.04 -8.64 -15.53
C ALA A 187 28.65 -8.29 -16.12
N ALA A 188 28.41 -8.69 -17.35
CA ALA A 188 27.15 -8.51 -18.05
C ALA A 188 26.51 -9.87 -18.40
N LEU A 189 25.23 -9.86 -18.73
CA LEU A 189 24.59 -11.00 -19.40
C LEU A 189 25.30 -11.27 -20.74
N GLN A 190 25.60 -12.52 -21.06
CA GLN A 190 26.24 -12.87 -22.32
C GLN A 190 25.33 -12.50 -23.50
N PRO A 191 25.86 -11.84 -24.53
CA PRO A 191 25.09 -11.59 -25.74
C PRO A 191 24.62 -12.92 -26.37
N GLY A 192 23.33 -13.04 -26.60
CA GLY A 192 22.68 -14.24 -27.12
C GLY A 192 21.97 -15.09 -26.05
N ASP A 193 22.18 -14.83 -24.76
CA ASP A 193 21.49 -15.51 -23.68
C ASP A 193 20.22 -14.77 -23.20
N GLU A 194 19.85 -13.64 -23.82
CA GLU A 194 18.71 -12.82 -23.41
C GLU A 194 17.40 -13.62 -23.39
N ALA A 195 17.14 -14.42 -24.40
CA ALA A 195 15.94 -15.25 -24.49
C ALA A 195 15.93 -16.37 -23.43
N VAL A 196 17.09 -16.99 -23.14
CA VAL A 196 17.20 -18.02 -22.09
C VAL A 196 17.03 -17.38 -20.71
N TYR A 197 17.56 -16.19 -20.51
CA TYR A 197 17.37 -15.44 -19.28
C TYR A 197 15.90 -15.04 -19.08
N ALA A 198 15.19 -14.63 -20.13
CA ALA A 198 13.74 -14.41 -20.09
C ALA A 198 12.97 -15.67 -19.67
N GLN A 199 13.33 -16.85 -20.19
CA GLN A 199 12.74 -18.13 -19.77
C GLN A 199 13.06 -18.46 -18.32
N TYR A 200 14.28 -18.16 -17.83
CA TYR A 200 14.65 -18.34 -16.41
C TYR A 200 13.75 -17.50 -15.49
N LEU A 201 13.51 -16.23 -15.82
CA LEU A 201 12.61 -15.37 -15.06
C LEU A 201 11.14 -15.82 -15.16
N THR A 202 10.72 -16.33 -16.31
CA THR A 202 9.38 -16.92 -16.47
C THR A 202 9.20 -18.16 -15.56
N LYS A 203 10.20 -19.05 -15.50
CA LYS A 203 10.18 -20.20 -14.58
C LYS A 203 10.12 -19.77 -13.12
N PHE A 204 10.84 -18.72 -12.73
CA PHE A 204 10.74 -18.15 -11.39
C PHE A 204 9.29 -17.72 -11.06
N ALA A 205 8.67 -16.92 -11.91
CA ALA A 205 7.30 -16.45 -11.70
C ALA A 205 6.30 -17.62 -11.60
N GLN A 206 6.42 -18.62 -12.49
CA GLN A 206 5.60 -19.85 -12.45
C GLN A 206 5.80 -20.65 -11.16
N ALA A 207 7.07 -20.85 -10.74
CA ALA A 207 7.39 -21.61 -9.55
C ALA A 207 6.86 -20.97 -8.26
N TYR A 208 6.97 -19.63 -8.14
CA TYR A 208 6.43 -18.87 -7.01
C TYR A 208 4.89 -18.87 -7.02
N GLN A 209 4.27 -18.67 -8.18
CA GLN A 209 2.81 -18.79 -8.30
C GLN A 209 2.30 -20.17 -7.90
N ALA A 210 3.01 -21.24 -8.24
CA ALA A 210 2.66 -22.61 -7.82
C ALA A 210 2.74 -22.79 -6.29
N GLN A 211 3.51 -21.95 -5.58
CA GLN A 211 3.55 -21.89 -4.11
C GLN A 211 2.49 -20.93 -3.52
N GLY A 212 1.60 -20.37 -4.35
CA GLY A 212 0.61 -19.40 -3.93
C GLY A 212 1.15 -17.97 -3.78
N ILE A 213 2.29 -17.65 -4.38
CA ILE A 213 2.93 -16.33 -4.33
C ILE A 213 2.98 -15.75 -5.75
N PRO A 214 1.91 -15.07 -6.22
CA PRO A 214 1.90 -14.46 -7.55
C PRO A 214 2.86 -13.26 -7.60
N ILE A 215 3.76 -13.25 -8.56
CA ILE A 215 4.68 -12.13 -8.79
C ILE A 215 3.93 -11.07 -9.62
N SER A 216 3.56 -9.98 -8.99
CA SER A 216 2.79 -8.89 -9.63
C SER A 216 3.68 -7.95 -10.45
N TYR A 217 4.91 -7.72 -9.99
CA TYR A 217 5.92 -6.91 -10.66
C TYR A 217 7.24 -7.66 -10.75
N LEU A 218 8.00 -7.40 -11.79
CA LEU A 218 9.32 -8.02 -12.01
C LEU A 218 10.23 -7.03 -12.73
N SER A 219 11.36 -6.69 -12.12
CA SER A 219 12.47 -6.08 -12.83
C SER A 219 13.40 -7.16 -13.38
N VAL A 220 14.20 -6.85 -14.39
CA VAL A 220 15.08 -7.85 -15.01
C VAL A 220 16.53 -7.76 -14.53
N ALA A 221 16.86 -6.73 -13.77
CA ALA A 221 18.15 -6.57 -13.10
C ALA A 221 18.03 -5.53 -12.00
N ASN A 222 18.58 -5.82 -10.80
CA ASN A 222 18.87 -4.83 -9.79
C ASN A 222 20.08 -4.00 -10.23
N GLU A 223 19.99 -2.68 -10.13
CA GLU A 223 21.06 -1.71 -10.37
C GLU A 223 21.91 -2.02 -11.63
N PRO A 224 21.29 -2.02 -12.81
CA PRO A 224 21.96 -2.43 -14.05
C PRO A 224 23.11 -1.52 -14.47
N ALA A 225 23.25 -0.34 -13.90
CA ALA A 225 24.36 0.58 -14.15
C ALA A 225 25.49 0.45 -13.10
N TRP A 226 25.28 -0.27 -12.01
CA TRP A 226 26.25 -0.42 -10.92
C TRP A 226 26.98 -1.76 -10.95
N PRO A 227 28.35 -1.80 -11.03
CA PRO A 227 29.14 -3.02 -11.00
C PRO A 227 29.66 -3.34 -9.59
N PRO A 228 28.89 -4.02 -8.71
CA PRO A 228 29.38 -4.35 -7.39
C PRO A 228 30.52 -5.37 -7.46
N LEU A 229 31.65 -5.11 -6.80
CA LEU A 229 32.84 -5.96 -6.90
C LEU A 229 32.79 -7.20 -5.99
N THR A 230 31.91 -7.22 -5.00
CA THR A 230 32.00 -8.15 -3.87
C THR A 230 30.73 -8.92 -3.59
N TYR A 231 29.65 -8.55 -4.26
CA TYR A 231 28.36 -9.23 -4.17
C TYR A 231 27.78 -9.46 -5.57
N PRO A 232 26.70 -10.21 -5.68
CA PRO A 232 26.06 -10.47 -6.98
C PRO A 232 25.61 -9.18 -7.65
N GLY A 233 25.88 -9.07 -8.94
CA GLY A 233 25.47 -7.92 -9.75
C GLY A 233 25.67 -8.20 -11.22
N MET A 234 24.96 -7.47 -12.08
CA MET A 234 24.98 -7.68 -13.52
C MET A 234 24.76 -6.36 -14.23
N LEU A 235 25.81 -5.89 -14.91
CA LEU A 235 25.65 -4.75 -15.80
C LEU A 235 24.72 -5.11 -16.97
N MET A 236 23.83 -4.20 -17.29
CA MET A 236 22.92 -4.34 -18.42
C MET A 236 22.73 -2.99 -19.10
N THR A 237 22.94 -2.92 -20.39
CA THR A 237 22.68 -1.68 -21.16
C THR A 237 21.17 -1.51 -21.39
N PRO A 238 20.68 -0.28 -21.68
CA PRO A 238 19.28 -0.08 -22.04
C PRO A 238 18.82 -0.97 -23.19
N GLN A 239 19.69 -1.20 -24.17
CA GLN A 239 19.40 -2.09 -25.30
C GLN A 239 19.22 -3.53 -24.86
N GLN A 240 20.11 -4.03 -23.98
CA GLN A 240 20.03 -5.41 -23.49
C GLN A 240 18.82 -5.60 -22.56
N GLN A 241 18.55 -4.65 -21.67
CA GLN A 241 17.34 -4.67 -20.83
C GLN A 241 16.06 -4.68 -21.68
N SER A 242 16.03 -3.88 -22.75
CA SER A 242 14.89 -3.85 -23.69
C SER A 242 14.70 -5.18 -24.42
N THR A 243 15.80 -5.85 -24.80
CA THR A 243 15.74 -7.16 -25.46
C THR A 243 15.15 -8.20 -24.49
N VAL A 244 15.69 -8.28 -23.27
CA VAL A 244 15.17 -9.20 -22.24
C VAL A 244 13.68 -8.95 -21.94
N ILE A 245 13.26 -7.70 -21.79
CA ILE A 245 11.86 -7.35 -21.52
C ILE A 245 10.96 -7.77 -22.69
N ASN A 246 11.40 -7.54 -23.94
CA ASN A 246 10.62 -7.89 -25.12
C ASN A 246 10.51 -9.41 -25.34
N ASP A 247 11.50 -10.20 -24.91
CA ASP A 247 11.44 -11.66 -24.89
C ASP A 247 10.59 -12.17 -23.73
N LEU A 248 10.73 -11.56 -22.54
CA LEU A 248 10.06 -12.00 -21.30
C LEU A 248 8.53 -11.74 -21.31
N ALA A 249 8.09 -10.61 -21.86
CA ALA A 249 6.67 -10.24 -21.83
C ALA A 249 5.77 -11.29 -22.52
N PRO A 250 6.05 -11.77 -23.75
CA PRO A 250 5.27 -12.83 -24.37
C PRO A 250 5.42 -14.18 -23.67
N ASP A 251 6.59 -14.50 -23.09
CA ASP A 251 6.81 -15.73 -22.35
C ASP A 251 5.94 -15.79 -21.07
N LEU A 252 5.89 -14.69 -20.30
CA LEU A 252 5.00 -14.57 -19.14
C LEU A 252 3.52 -14.69 -19.54
N ALA A 253 3.11 -14.02 -20.60
CA ALA A 253 1.73 -14.11 -21.10
C ALA A 253 1.37 -15.54 -21.53
N ALA A 254 2.26 -16.23 -22.26
CA ALA A 254 2.08 -17.63 -22.66
C ALA A 254 2.04 -18.57 -21.44
N ALA A 255 2.75 -18.23 -20.36
CA ALA A 255 2.75 -18.95 -19.10
C ALA A 255 1.52 -18.62 -18.20
N GLY A 256 0.61 -17.75 -18.62
CA GLY A 256 -0.56 -17.33 -17.85
C GLY A 256 -0.21 -16.46 -16.65
N GLN A 257 0.92 -15.74 -16.68
CA GLN A 257 1.36 -14.81 -15.65
C GLN A 257 0.87 -13.40 -15.97
N ASN A 258 0.30 -12.73 -14.95
CA ASN A 258 -0.10 -11.31 -15.06
C ASN A 258 0.97 -10.36 -14.49
N THR A 259 2.23 -10.75 -14.63
CA THR A 259 3.37 -10.00 -14.10
C THR A 259 3.66 -8.77 -14.95
N LYS A 260 3.73 -7.61 -14.32
CA LYS A 260 4.11 -6.33 -14.92
C LYS A 260 5.63 -6.17 -14.89
N LEU A 261 6.24 -5.83 -16.03
CA LEU A 261 7.68 -5.63 -16.13
C LEU A 261 8.07 -4.19 -15.84
N LEU A 262 9.17 -4.02 -15.13
CA LEU A 262 9.73 -2.74 -14.74
C LEU A 262 11.10 -2.54 -15.39
N ALA A 263 11.32 -1.32 -15.85
CA ALA A 263 12.63 -0.86 -16.33
C ALA A 263 13.46 -0.29 -15.19
N TRP A 264 14.76 -0.16 -15.39
CA TRP A 264 15.73 0.49 -14.53
C TRP A 264 15.97 -0.32 -13.24
N ASP A 265 15.30 -0.04 -12.14
CA ASP A 265 15.49 -0.61 -10.80
C ASP A 265 16.85 -0.18 -10.22
N ASP A 266 17.10 1.13 -10.22
CA ASP A 266 18.34 1.80 -9.83
C ASP A 266 18.02 3.22 -9.33
N ASN A 267 19.03 3.96 -8.92
CA ASN A 267 18.92 5.26 -8.27
C ASN A 267 18.16 6.31 -9.10
N TRP A 268 17.64 7.33 -8.41
CA TRP A 268 17.00 8.49 -9.06
C TRP A 268 17.93 9.17 -10.05
N ASP A 269 19.23 9.25 -9.73
CA ASP A 269 20.27 9.69 -10.63
C ASP A 269 21.26 8.56 -10.93
N ASP A 270 21.77 8.50 -12.15
CA ASP A 270 22.89 7.62 -12.48
C ASP A 270 24.19 8.21 -11.95
N ILE A 271 24.65 7.72 -10.80
CA ILE A 271 25.92 8.13 -10.17
C ILE A 271 27.16 7.82 -11.02
N THR A 272 27.03 6.90 -11.97
CA THR A 272 28.13 6.60 -12.90
C THR A 272 28.31 7.69 -13.95
N GLY A 273 27.30 8.53 -14.17
CA GLY A 273 27.27 9.58 -15.18
C GLY A 273 27.21 9.07 -16.61
N VAL A 274 26.95 7.78 -16.81
CA VAL A 274 26.84 7.16 -18.15
C VAL A 274 25.47 7.45 -18.76
N TYR A 275 24.43 7.55 -17.94
CA TYR A 275 23.03 7.73 -18.35
C TYR A 275 22.39 8.97 -17.72
N PRO A 276 22.90 10.19 -18.03
CA PRO A 276 22.36 11.41 -17.43
C PRO A 276 20.90 11.65 -17.83
N ASP A 277 20.19 12.50 -17.06
CA ASP A 277 18.84 12.97 -17.34
C ASP A 277 17.82 11.83 -17.50
N GLN A 278 17.96 10.75 -16.70
CA GLN A 278 17.15 9.53 -16.74
C GLN A 278 17.09 8.92 -18.14
N SER A 279 18.19 9.02 -18.88
CA SER A 279 18.26 8.55 -20.28
C SER A 279 18.13 7.03 -20.37
N TYR A 280 18.55 6.27 -19.34
CA TYR A 280 18.41 4.82 -19.32
C TYR A 280 16.93 4.38 -19.36
N PRO A 281 16.09 4.69 -18.35
CA PRO A 281 14.70 4.25 -18.35
C PRO A 281 13.93 4.81 -19.58
N LYS A 282 14.21 6.04 -20.01
CA LYS A 282 13.58 6.61 -21.21
C LYS A 282 13.91 5.83 -22.48
N GLN A 283 15.14 5.33 -22.64
CA GLN A 283 15.54 4.48 -23.77
C GLN A 283 14.81 3.13 -23.72
N VAL A 284 14.71 2.50 -22.54
CA VAL A 284 14.02 1.23 -22.38
C VAL A 284 12.52 1.39 -22.68
N LEU A 285 11.85 2.40 -22.12
CA LEU A 285 10.44 2.67 -22.38
C LEU A 285 10.15 2.91 -23.87
N ALA A 286 11.03 3.66 -24.56
CA ALA A 286 10.91 3.89 -26.00
C ALA A 286 11.05 2.61 -26.83
N ALA A 287 11.89 1.66 -26.40
CA ALA A 287 12.19 0.43 -27.14
C ALA A 287 11.18 -0.71 -26.85
N THR A 288 10.54 -0.71 -25.69
CA THR A 288 9.69 -1.80 -25.22
C THR A 288 8.19 -1.47 -25.29
N GLY A 289 7.84 -0.19 -25.27
CA GLY A 289 6.44 0.26 -25.33
C GLY A 289 5.58 -0.42 -24.26
N ALA A 290 4.48 -1.05 -24.68
CA ALA A 290 3.51 -1.69 -23.77
C ALA A 290 4.06 -2.92 -23.02
N ASN A 291 5.23 -3.45 -23.36
CA ASN A 291 5.86 -4.55 -22.64
C ASN A 291 6.46 -4.09 -21.30
N THR A 292 6.73 -2.81 -21.10
CA THR A 292 7.16 -2.22 -19.84
C THR A 292 6.00 -1.46 -19.20
N ALA A 293 5.60 -1.89 -18.03
CA ALA A 293 4.50 -1.27 -17.29
C ALA A 293 4.96 -0.07 -16.44
N GLY A 294 6.23 -0.03 -16.03
CA GLY A 294 6.72 0.96 -15.10
C GLY A 294 8.24 1.08 -15.02
N VAL A 295 8.66 2.00 -14.18
CA VAL A 295 10.06 2.22 -13.80
C VAL A 295 10.21 2.04 -12.30
N ALA A 296 11.20 1.25 -11.89
CA ALA A 296 11.58 1.03 -10.51
C ALA A 296 12.75 1.95 -10.15
N TRP A 297 12.71 2.51 -8.94
CA TRP A 297 13.64 3.52 -8.46
C TRP A 297 14.18 3.19 -7.08
N HIS A 298 15.43 3.58 -6.84
CA HIS A 298 16.09 3.52 -5.54
C HIS A 298 16.32 4.94 -5.02
N GLY A 299 16.05 5.15 -3.74
CA GLY A 299 16.13 6.47 -3.10
C GLY A 299 17.50 6.84 -2.56
N TYR A 300 18.58 6.34 -3.16
CA TYR A 300 19.96 6.66 -2.74
C TYR A 300 20.49 7.91 -3.45
N ASP A 301 21.68 8.38 -3.01
CA ASP A 301 22.51 9.42 -3.61
C ASP A 301 21.96 10.85 -3.52
N THR A 302 21.74 11.52 -4.64
CA THR A 302 21.47 12.97 -4.68
C THR A 302 20.16 13.40 -4.06
N HIS A 303 19.31 12.47 -3.67
CA HIS A 303 17.95 12.73 -3.15
C HIS A 303 17.13 13.65 -4.07
N ASP A 304 17.19 13.42 -5.40
CA ASP A 304 16.36 14.16 -6.35
C ASP A 304 15.21 13.30 -6.92
N PRO A 305 14.09 13.18 -6.17
CA PRO A 305 12.92 12.43 -6.59
C PRO A 305 12.23 13.05 -7.83
N ASN A 306 12.60 14.27 -8.26
CA ASN A 306 12.09 14.86 -9.50
C ASN A 306 12.45 14.02 -10.74
N ALA A 307 13.44 13.13 -10.66
CA ALA A 307 13.73 12.14 -11.67
C ALA A 307 12.50 11.29 -12.02
N GLN A 308 11.72 10.90 -11.02
CA GLN A 308 10.47 10.16 -11.19
C GLN A 308 9.44 10.99 -11.98
N THR A 309 9.24 12.24 -11.60
CA THR A 309 8.34 13.17 -12.31
C THR A 309 8.79 13.40 -13.75
N ALA A 310 10.09 13.56 -13.98
CA ALA A 310 10.63 13.78 -15.34
C ALA A 310 10.40 12.59 -16.29
N VAL A 311 10.36 11.37 -15.76
CA VAL A 311 10.02 10.18 -16.54
C VAL A 311 8.50 10.04 -16.67
N HIS A 312 7.73 10.26 -15.60
CA HIS A 312 6.28 10.24 -15.64
C HIS A 312 5.71 11.24 -16.67
N ASP A 313 6.21 12.47 -16.69
CA ASP A 313 5.75 13.50 -17.62
C ASP A 313 6.07 13.18 -19.09
N ALA A 314 7.19 12.50 -19.31
CA ALA A 314 7.55 12.00 -20.66
C ALA A 314 6.73 10.76 -21.07
N TYR A 315 6.28 9.95 -20.10
CA TYR A 315 5.54 8.70 -20.29
C TYR A 315 4.39 8.59 -19.28
N PRO A 316 3.32 9.38 -19.39
CA PRO A 316 2.30 9.52 -18.32
C PRO A 316 1.44 8.27 -18.06
N GLY A 317 1.55 7.23 -18.88
CA GLY A 317 0.90 5.94 -18.64
C GLY A 317 1.77 4.92 -17.90
N THR A 318 2.95 5.31 -17.45
CA THR A 318 3.95 4.43 -16.86
C THR A 318 3.85 4.44 -15.33
N ASP A 319 3.81 3.28 -14.70
CA ASP A 319 3.87 3.14 -13.24
C ASP A 319 5.25 3.62 -12.73
N VAL A 320 5.27 4.34 -11.63
CA VAL A 320 6.48 4.75 -10.91
C VAL A 320 6.50 4.02 -9.58
N LEU A 321 7.57 3.30 -9.28
CA LEU A 321 7.70 2.54 -8.05
C LEU A 321 9.03 2.90 -7.36
N GLU A 322 8.97 3.32 -6.10
CA GLU A 322 10.13 3.35 -5.22
C GLU A 322 10.31 1.95 -4.64
N THR A 323 11.38 1.25 -5.02
CA THR A 323 11.54 -0.18 -4.80
C THR A 323 12.65 -0.54 -3.84
N GLU A 324 13.55 0.41 -3.54
CA GLU A 324 14.61 0.20 -2.58
C GLU A 324 15.11 1.50 -1.96
N HIS A 325 15.20 1.50 -0.64
CA HIS A 325 15.93 2.50 0.14
C HIS A 325 16.39 1.91 1.46
N SER A 326 17.52 2.34 1.99
CA SER A 326 17.98 2.02 3.33
C SER A 326 18.72 3.22 3.91
N TRP A 327 18.62 3.37 5.22
CA TRP A 327 19.41 4.35 5.93
C TRP A 327 20.71 3.75 6.43
N THR A 328 21.63 4.60 6.89
CA THR A 328 22.96 4.15 7.33
C THR A 328 22.98 3.99 8.85
N SER A 329 23.49 2.87 9.34
CA SER A 329 23.67 2.61 10.76
C SER A 329 24.50 3.71 11.43
N GLY A 330 24.04 4.18 12.59
CA GLY A 330 24.67 5.27 13.33
C GLY A 330 24.01 6.63 13.13
N THR A 331 23.01 6.76 12.26
CA THR A 331 22.11 7.89 12.25
C THR A 331 21.28 7.86 13.54
N ASP A 332 21.00 9.02 14.11
CA ASP A 332 20.16 9.10 15.29
C ASP A 332 18.69 8.93 14.93
N TRP A 333 17.88 8.53 15.89
CA TRP A 333 16.46 8.28 15.71
C TRP A 333 15.69 9.43 15.03
N PRO A 334 15.86 10.72 15.40
CA PRO A 334 15.20 11.82 14.69
C PRO A 334 15.62 11.92 13.22
N GLY A 335 16.91 11.74 12.94
CA GLY A 335 17.42 11.77 11.58
C GLY A 335 16.88 10.63 10.71
N GLU A 336 16.72 9.44 11.29
CA GLU A 336 16.06 8.32 10.59
C GLU A 336 14.58 8.61 10.33
N ILE A 337 13.82 9.16 11.29
CA ILE A 337 12.41 9.51 11.08
C ILE A 337 12.27 10.52 9.96
N THR A 338 13.00 11.65 10.02
CA THR A 338 12.87 12.73 9.03
C THR A 338 13.45 12.34 7.67
N GLY A 339 14.60 11.67 7.64
CA GLY A 339 15.23 11.23 6.38
C GLY A 339 14.39 10.19 5.65
N GLN A 340 13.97 9.14 6.30
CA GLN A 340 13.16 8.10 5.66
C GLN A 340 11.70 8.51 5.47
N GLY A 341 11.16 9.30 6.39
CA GLY A 341 9.78 9.78 6.30
C GLY A 341 9.61 10.87 5.26
N SER A 342 10.43 11.91 5.32
CA SER A 342 10.33 13.08 4.45
C SER A 342 11.08 12.89 3.14
N ASP A 343 12.41 12.74 3.23
CA ASP A 343 13.29 12.82 2.06
C ASP A 343 13.14 11.59 1.14
N THR A 344 12.66 10.46 1.68
CA THR A 344 12.41 9.27 0.87
C THR A 344 10.91 9.06 0.65
N ALA A 345 10.15 8.75 1.71
CA ALA A 345 8.78 8.28 1.52
C ALA A 345 7.84 9.38 1.01
N ILE A 346 7.77 10.55 1.70
CA ILE A 346 6.87 11.62 1.29
C ILE A 346 7.28 12.17 -0.08
N ASP A 347 8.57 12.38 -0.31
CA ASP A 347 9.05 12.99 -1.55
C ASP A 347 8.89 12.06 -2.75
N ALA A 348 9.18 10.75 -2.62
CA ALA A 348 8.89 9.78 -3.68
C ALA A 348 7.39 9.73 -4.02
N LEU A 349 6.52 9.70 -2.99
CA LEU A 349 5.06 9.67 -3.18
C LEU A 349 4.53 10.97 -3.84
N ARG A 350 5.09 12.13 -3.49
CA ARG A 350 4.76 13.40 -4.15
C ARG A 350 5.24 13.45 -5.60
N ASN A 351 6.23 12.64 -5.96
CA ASN A 351 6.79 12.48 -7.29
C ASN A 351 6.30 11.19 -7.99
N TRP A 352 5.03 10.87 -7.86
CA TRP A 352 4.30 9.81 -8.56
C TRP A 352 4.57 8.39 -8.10
N SER A 353 5.44 8.14 -7.11
CA SER A 353 5.64 6.78 -6.64
C SER A 353 4.35 6.15 -6.13
N ARG A 354 4.13 4.89 -6.49
CA ARG A 354 3.00 4.05 -6.08
C ARG A 354 3.37 3.10 -4.95
N THR A 355 4.66 3.05 -4.60
CA THR A 355 5.23 2.22 -3.53
C THR A 355 6.26 3.01 -2.74
N VAL A 356 6.53 2.57 -1.51
CA VAL A 356 7.76 2.85 -0.78
C VAL A 356 8.24 1.52 -0.22
N SER A 357 9.46 1.13 -0.56
CA SER A 357 10.03 -0.15 -0.18
C SER A 357 11.43 0.05 0.39
N PHE A 358 11.61 -0.33 1.65
CA PHE A 358 12.93 -0.31 2.27
C PHE A 358 13.72 -1.58 1.92
N TRP A 359 15.05 -1.52 2.03
CA TRP A 359 15.89 -2.63 1.59
C TRP A 359 15.59 -3.88 2.43
N ASN A 360 16.20 -4.09 3.56
CA ASN A 360 15.94 -5.29 4.36
C ASN A 360 14.77 -5.06 5.33
N ILE A 361 13.88 -6.03 5.52
CA ILE A 361 12.83 -5.93 6.55
C ILE A 361 13.30 -6.41 7.92
N ALA A 362 14.35 -7.23 8.01
CA ALA A 362 14.92 -7.68 9.26
C ALA A 362 16.42 -8.01 9.13
N LEU A 363 17.22 -7.56 10.07
CA LEU A 363 18.65 -7.87 10.17
C LEU A 363 18.99 -8.34 11.58
N ASP A 364 20.16 -9.01 11.75
CA ASP A 364 20.68 -9.31 13.07
C ASP A 364 21.33 -8.08 13.72
N ALA A 365 21.75 -8.19 14.98
CA ALA A 365 22.40 -7.09 15.73
C ALA A 365 23.72 -6.61 15.11
N ASN A 366 24.30 -7.35 14.16
CA ASN A 366 25.52 -6.98 13.44
C ASN A 366 25.22 -6.43 12.03
N GLY A 367 23.94 -6.24 11.69
CA GLY A 367 23.52 -5.79 10.37
C GLY A 367 23.69 -6.87 9.29
N GLY A 368 23.52 -8.14 9.63
CA GLY A 368 23.71 -9.29 8.75
C GLY A 368 22.56 -10.31 8.80
N PRO A 369 22.83 -11.54 8.27
CA PRO A 369 24.06 -11.99 7.59
C PRO A 369 24.27 -11.40 6.18
N LYS A 370 25.53 -11.30 5.77
CA LYS A 370 25.95 -10.80 4.45
C LYS A 370 26.98 -11.74 3.81
N THR A 371 27.05 -11.76 2.48
CA THR A 371 28.03 -12.53 1.71
C THR A 371 29.22 -11.71 1.23
N ASP A 372 29.20 -10.41 1.42
CA ASP A 372 30.20 -9.47 0.94
C ASP A 372 31.60 -9.57 1.61
N GLY A 373 31.84 -10.64 2.39
CA GLY A 373 33.12 -10.92 3.00
C GLY A 373 33.46 -10.04 4.22
N GLY A 374 32.50 -9.26 4.71
CA GLY A 374 32.64 -8.47 5.94
C GLY A 374 32.64 -6.95 5.73
N PRO A 375 32.79 -6.17 6.81
CA PRO A 375 32.54 -4.73 6.81
C PRO A 375 33.58 -3.88 6.07
N THR A 376 34.45 -4.44 5.25
CA THR A 376 35.62 -3.74 4.70
C THR A 376 35.63 -3.59 3.19
N ILE A 377 34.59 -4.03 2.48
CA ILE A 377 34.56 -3.93 1.02
C ILE A 377 33.46 -2.95 0.63
N ASP A 378 33.87 -1.84 0.06
CA ASP A 378 33.05 -0.66 -0.29
C ASP A 378 32.29 -0.05 0.90
N ASN A 379 32.82 -0.22 2.13
CA ASN A 379 32.15 0.13 3.38
C ASN A 379 30.75 -0.51 3.51
N GLY A 380 30.57 -1.69 2.93
CA GLY A 380 29.32 -2.40 2.71
C GLY A 380 28.14 -1.75 3.38
N CYS A 381 27.07 -1.50 2.71
CA CYS A 381 25.94 -0.77 3.24
C CYS A 381 25.80 -0.98 4.74
N GLY A 382 26.02 0.06 5.54
CA GLY A 382 25.69 0.08 6.96
C GLY A 382 24.18 0.06 7.17
N CYS A 383 23.50 -0.65 6.29
CA CYS A 383 22.05 -0.67 6.14
C CYS A 383 21.37 -1.03 7.45
N THR A 384 20.33 -0.31 7.77
CA THR A 384 19.38 -0.58 8.86
C THR A 384 18.19 -1.39 8.33
N ALA A 385 17.31 -1.79 9.21
CA ALA A 385 16.09 -2.52 8.86
C ALA A 385 14.98 -2.20 9.87
N PRO A 386 13.72 -2.28 9.49
CA PRO A 386 12.58 -2.14 10.39
C PRO A 386 12.67 -3.00 11.64
N VAL A 387 13.24 -4.20 11.53
CA VAL A 387 13.36 -5.15 12.64
C VAL A 387 14.82 -5.57 12.84
N THR A 388 15.30 -5.48 14.08
CA THR A 388 16.57 -6.09 14.50
C THR A 388 16.30 -7.27 15.40
N THR A 389 16.90 -8.44 15.08
CA THR A 389 16.82 -9.66 15.91
C THR A 389 18.15 -9.94 16.60
N ASP A 390 18.10 -10.23 17.90
CA ASP A 390 19.28 -10.67 18.70
C ASP A 390 18.84 -11.85 19.57
N GLY A 391 18.93 -13.05 19.04
CA GLY A 391 18.41 -14.24 19.70
C GLY A 391 16.90 -14.14 19.92
N ALA A 392 16.48 -14.07 21.19
CA ALA A 392 15.07 -13.91 21.55
C ALA A 392 14.62 -12.43 21.60
N ASN A 393 15.56 -11.48 21.57
CA ASN A 393 15.25 -10.07 21.60
C ASN A 393 14.88 -9.58 20.19
N VAL A 394 13.86 -8.73 20.13
CA VAL A 394 13.41 -8.07 18.90
C VAL A 394 13.32 -6.59 19.17
N THR A 395 13.95 -5.79 18.32
CA THR A 395 13.85 -4.33 18.34
C THR A 395 13.16 -3.86 17.07
N TYR A 396 12.16 -3.00 17.22
CA TYR A 396 11.53 -2.29 16.12
C TYR A 396 12.19 -0.92 16.00
N ASN A 397 12.85 -0.68 14.87
CA ASN A 397 13.65 0.51 14.60
C ASN A 397 12.79 1.64 14.02
N ALA A 398 13.38 2.79 13.75
CA ALA A 398 12.68 3.96 13.21
C ALA A 398 11.92 3.63 11.93
N GLU A 399 12.52 2.84 11.04
CA GLU A 399 11.93 2.41 9.76
C GLU A 399 10.59 1.67 9.93
N TYR A 400 10.45 0.89 11.00
CA TYR A 400 9.20 0.20 11.31
C TYR A 400 8.07 1.20 11.53
N TYR A 401 8.35 2.25 12.29
CA TYR A 401 7.35 3.27 12.62
C TYR A 401 7.09 4.20 11.45
N VAL A 402 8.11 4.54 10.66
CA VAL A 402 7.95 5.29 9.40
C VAL A 402 7.04 4.52 8.46
N LEU A 403 7.34 3.26 8.15
CA LEU A 403 6.46 2.42 7.31
C LEU A 403 5.05 2.31 7.90
N GLY A 404 4.94 2.20 9.22
CA GLY A 404 3.66 2.12 9.92
C GLY A 404 2.79 3.37 9.76
N HIS A 405 3.39 4.57 9.67
CA HIS A 405 2.67 5.81 9.39
C HIS A 405 2.00 5.80 8.00
N PHE A 406 2.51 5.00 7.06
CA PHE A 406 1.90 4.82 5.74
C PHE A 406 1.05 3.56 5.67
N SER A 407 1.65 2.39 5.85
CA SER A 407 1.04 1.09 5.52
C SER A 407 -0.19 0.74 6.37
N LYS A 408 -0.23 1.19 7.63
CA LYS A 408 -1.37 0.97 8.52
C LYS A 408 -2.61 1.76 8.10
N PHE A 409 -2.42 2.94 7.49
CA PHE A 409 -3.48 3.92 7.25
C PHE A 409 -3.79 4.15 5.76
N VAL A 410 -2.85 3.91 4.86
CA VAL A 410 -3.02 4.04 3.41
C VAL A 410 -3.13 2.66 2.79
N LYS A 411 -4.29 2.35 2.24
CA LYS A 411 -4.60 1.02 1.71
C LYS A 411 -4.20 0.88 0.23
N PRO A 412 -3.87 -0.34 -0.23
CA PRO A 412 -3.76 -0.57 -1.67
C PRO A 412 -4.98 -0.05 -2.43
N GLY A 413 -4.74 0.70 -3.52
CA GLY A 413 -5.79 1.38 -4.28
C GLY A 413 -6.14 2.79 -3.79
N ALA A 414 -5.59 3.27 -2.65
CA ALA A 414 -5.74 4.66 -2.24
C ALA A 414 -5.20 5.61 -3.32
N LEU A 415 -5.87 6.73 -3.53
CA LEU A 415 -5.40 7.79 -4.44
C LEU A 415 -4.63 8.83 -3.65
N ARG A 416 -3.44 9.22 -4.12
CA ARG A 416 -2.82 10.44 -3.61
C ARG A 416 -3.69 11.62 -4.01
N ILE A 417 -4.01 12.47 -3.04
CA ILE A 417 -4.77 13.71 -3.25
C ILE A 417 -3.89 14.92 -2.96
N ASP A 418 -4.32 16.10 -3.42
CA ASP A 418 -3.50 17.28 -3.30
C ASP A 418 -3.40 17.79 -1.86
N SER A 419 -2.19 18.20 -1.47
CA SER A 419 -1.87 18.88 -0.22
C SER A 419 -0.65 19.77 -0.41
N ASN A 420 -0.64 20.94 0.21
CA ASN A 420 0.51 21.85 0.18
C ASN A 420 1.44 21.65 1.37
N VAL A 421 2.74 21.86 1.15
CA VAL A 421 3.76 21.86 2.22
C VAL A 421 3.75 23.21 2.94
N VAL A 422 3.98 23.22 4.24
CA VAL A 422 4.02 24.44 5.07
C VAL A 422 5.24 24.47 6.00
N GLY A 423 6.03 25.52 5.91
CA GLY A 423 7.23 25.69 6.74
C GLY A 423 8.17 24.49 6.65
N SER A 424 8.48 23.88 7.79
CA SER A 424 9.26 22.64 7.89
C SER A 424 8.39 21.38 7.97
N VAL A 425 7.07 21.49 7.78
CA VAL A 425 6.17 20.34 7.79
C VAL A 425 5.96 19.86 6.37
N ASN A 426 6.72 18.83 5.98
CA ASN A 426 6.48 18.07 4.76
C ASN A 426 5.29 17.13 4.95
N ASN A 427 4.51 16.86 3.92
CA ASN A 427 3.32 16.03 4.07
C ASN A 427 2.85 15.43 2.75
N VAL A 428 2.03 14.40 2.85
CA VAL A 428 1.31 13.80 1.71
C VAL A 428 -0.06 13.30 2.17
N ALA A 429 -1.07 13.46 1.34
CA ALA A 429 -2.45 13.10 1.64
C ALA A 429 -3.00 12.05 0.67
N PHE A 430 -3.88 11.19 1.20
CA PHE A 430 -4.51 10.10 0.45
C PHE A 430 -6.00 10.00 0.75
N GLU A 431 -6.76 9.61 -0.25
CA GLU A 431 -8.12 9.11 -0.09
C GLU A 431 -8.11 7.59 -0.32
N ASN A 432 -8.48 6.84 0.70
CA ASN A 432 -8.58 5.38 0.66
C ASN A 432 -9.79 4.92 -0.16
N PRO A 433 -9.85 3.64 -0.60
CA PRO A 433 -11.03 3.10 -1.29
C PRO A 433 -12.34 3.19 -0.50
N ASP A 434 -12.27 3.25 0.83
CA ASP A 434 -13.42 3.47 1.72
C ASP A 434 -13.74 4.96 1.95
N HIS A 435 -13.10 5.84 1.19
CA HIS A 435 -13.17 7.30 1.29
C HIS A 435 -12.63 7.90 2.59
N SER A 436 -12.00 7.14 3.48
CA SER A 436 -11.26 7.72 4.59
C SER A 436 -10.04 8.49 4.07
N ILE A 437 -9.71 9.58 4.74
CA ILE A 437 -8.52 10.38 4.41
C ILE A 437 -7.40 10.03 5.36
N ALA A 438 -6.19 9.90 4.84
CA ALA A 438 -4.96 9.82 5.60
C ALA A 438 -4.04 10.96 5.18
N LEU A 439 -3.63 11.80 6.12
CA LEU A 439 -2.60 12.82 5.95
C LEU A 439 -1.41 12.43 6.81
N ILE A 440 -0.27 12.20 6.18
CA ILE A 440 1.00 11.93 6.86
C ILE A 440 1.80 13.23 6.83
N ALA A 441 2.27 13.67 7.98
CA ALA A 441 3.04 14.91 8.13
C ALA A 441 4.31 14.64 8.95
N ASP A 442 5.42 15.22 8.50
CA ASP A 442 6.73 15.11 9.11
C ASP A 442 7.33 16.51 9.34
N ASN A 443 7.71 16.82 10.59
CA ASN A 443 8.36 18.07 10.91
C ASN A 443 9.89 17.91 10.86
N THR A 444 10.49 18.25 9.75
CA THR A 444 11.95 18.21 9.53
C THR A 444 12.71 19.33 10.24
N GLY A 445 11.98 20.25 10.89
CA GLY A 445 12.58 21.39 11.60
C GLY A 445 13.09 21.05 13.00
N SER A 446 13.92 21.93 13.54
CA SER A 446 14.50 21.83 14.89
C SER A 446 13.60 22.41 16.00
N SER A 447 12.40 22.84 15.67
CA SER A 447 11.40 23.38 16.61
C SER A 447 10.00 22.84 16.29
N ALA A 448 9.14 22.78 17.32
CA ALA A 448 7.74 22.42 17.13
C ALA A 448 7.06 23.40 16.18
N GLN A 449 6.25 22.87 15.27
CA GLN A 449 5.48 23.65 14.28
C GLN A 449 3.98 23.53 14.56
N THR A 450 3.33 24.67 14.66
CA THR A 450 1.86 24.76 14.76
C THR A 450 1.27 25.10 13.39
N PHE A 451 0.33 24.30 12.93
CA PHE A 451 -0.34 24.47 11.64
C PHE A 451 -1.83 24.14 11.75
N GLN A 452 -2.58 24.54 10.74
CA GLN A 452 -3.96 24.11 10.53
C GLN A 452 -4.01 23.13 9.36
N VAL A 453 -4.93 22.17 9.42
CA VAL A 453 -5.34 21.35 8.28
C VAL A 453 -6.75 21.79 7.87
N SER A 454 -6.90 22.19 6.63
CA SER A 454 -8.18 22.58 6.02
C SER A 454 -8.65 21.48 5.06
N TYR A 455 -9.89 21.02 5.24
CA TYR A 455 -10.53 20.02 4.41
C TYR A 455 -12.00 20.37 4.18
N LYS A 456 -12.43 20.55 2.93
CA LYS A 456 -13.82 20.86 2.54
C LYS A 456 -14.49 21.98 3.39
N GLY A 457 -13.74 23.04 3.70
CA GLY A 457 -14.24 24.19 4.46
C GLY A 457 -14.25 24.02 5.99
N SER A 458 -13.89 22.87 6.51
CA SER A 458 -13.66 22.64 7.93
C SER A 458 -12.15 22.61 8.21
N SER A 459 -11.73 22.86 9.46
CA SER A 459 -10.31 22.83 9.82
C SER A 459 -10.09 22.34 11.23
N PHE A 460 -8.89 21.79 11.47
CA PHE A 460 -8.39 21.50 12.80
C PHE A 460 -6.95 22.01 12.93
N GLY A 461 -6.49 22.27 14.14
CA GLY A 461 -5.12 22.69 14.41
C GLY A 461 -4.32 21.60 15.11
N TYR A 462 -3.00 21.56 14.83
CA TYR A 462 -2.08 20.66 15.51
C TYR A 462 -0.72 21.35 15.73
N THR A 463 -0.01 20.92 16.77
CA THR A 463 1.38 21.29 17.01
C THR A 463 2.23 20.02 16.94
N LEU A 464 3.02 19.88 15.89
CA LEU A 464 3.90 18.74 15.66
C LEU A 464 5.29 19.03 16.24
N PRO A 465 5.79 18.22 17.19
CA PRO A 465 7.12 18.41 17.77
C PRO A 465 8.24 18.40 16.72
N ALA A 466 9.40 18.94 17.05
CA ALA A 466 10.60 18.88 16.21
C ALA A 466 11.01 17.42 15.95
N GLY A 467 11.35 17.08 14.69
CA GLY A 467 11.78 15.73 14.30
C GLY A 467 10.74 14.65 14.56
N ALA A 468 9.45 14.99 14.49
CA ALA A 468 8.34 14.09 14.75
C ALA A 468 7.50 13.87 13.49
N MET A 469 6.95 12.65 13.35
CA MET A 469 6.01 12.27 12.30
C MET A 469 4.64 11.98 12.90
N ALA A 470 3.57 12.44 12.23
CA ALA A 470 2.19 12.17 12.61
C ALA A 470 1.35 11.71 11.42
N THR A 471 0.43 10.81 11.68
CA THR A 471 -0.65 10.45 10.74
C THR A 471 -1.99 10.89 11.30
N PHE A 472 -2.73 11.62 10.49
CA PHE A 472 -4.07 12.08 10.77
C PHE A 472 -5.04 11.32 9.88
N THR A 473 -6.10 10.73 10.45
CA THR A 473 -7.13 10.08 9.66
C THR A 473 -8.51 10.59 10.02
N TRP A 474 -9.35 10.75 9.02
CA TRP A 474 -10.75 11.16 9.20
C TRP A 474 -11.61 10.64 8.04
N PRO A 475 -12.94 10.55 8.23
CA PRO A 475 -13.85 10.25 7.14
C PRO A 475 -13.82 11.32 6.06
N GLY A 476 -13.46 10.96 4.84
CA GLY A 476 -13.30 11.91 3.73
C GLY A 476 -14.58 12.21 2.98
N GLY A 477 -15.54 11.32 2.97
CA GLY A 477 -16.80 11.47 2.29
C GLY A 477 -17.72 12.50 2.95
N ALA A 478 -18.34 13.38 2.17
CA ALA A 478 -19.55 14.04 2.63
C ALA A 478 -20.63 12.95 2.78
N THR A 479 -21.45 13.05 3.85
CA THR A 479 -22.70 12.30 3.93
C THR A 479 -23.44 12.45 2.60
N ARG A 480 -23.71 11.35 1.92
CA ARG A 480 -24.41 11.35 0.64
C ARG A 480 -25.89 11.12 0.90
N PHE A 481 -26.71 11.96 0.32
CA PHE A 481 -28.16 11.89 0.50
C PHE A 481 -28.86 11.80 -0.84
N GLY A 482 -29.66 10.75 -1.03
CA GLY A 482 -30.39 10.57 -2.29
C GLY A 482 -30.80 9.13 -2.52
N THR A 483 -30.92 8.80 -3.79
CA THR A 483 -31.39 7.48 -4.24
C THR A 483 -30.21 6.57 -4.53
N ILE A 484 -30.18 5.37 -3.97
CA ILE A 484 -29.25 4.31 -4.36
C ILE A 484 -29.90 3.53 -5.50
N THR A 485 -29.23 3.45 -6.66
CA THR A 485 -29.76 2.70 -7.81
C THR A 485 -28.89 1.47 -8.12
N GLY A 486 -29.54 0.34 -8.37
CA GLY A 486 -28.90 -0.93 -8.71
C GLY A 486 -29.18 -1.37 -10.14
N HIS A 487 -29.11 -2.67 -10.35
CA HIS A 487 -29.31 -3.31 -11.66
C HIS A 487 -30.60 -2.85 -12.34
N GLN A 488 -30.55 -2.63 -13.67
CA GLN A 488 -31.64 -2.12 -14.50
C GLN A 488 -32.23 -0.77 -14.05
N GLY A 489 -31.47 0.02 -13.26
CA GLY A 489 -31.92 1.33 -12.81
C GLY A 489 -33.02 1.28 -11.74
N LEU A 490 -33.20 0.14 -11.07
CA LEU A 490 -34.12 0.03 -9.93
C LEU A 490 -33.50 0.70 -8.68
N CYS A 491 -34.35 1.24 -7.83
CA CYS A 491 -33.96 1.89 -6.59
C CYS A 491 -33.94 0.90 -5.40
N LEU A 492 -32.96 1.02 -4.54
CA LEU A 492 -32.98 0.41 -3.22
C LEU A 492 -34.14 1.03 -2.42
N ASP A 493 -35.01 0.21 -1.83
CA ASP A 493 -36.31 0.63 -1.34
C ASP A 493 -36.68 -0.08 -0.03
N VAL A 494 -37.17 0.66 0.93
CA VAL A 494 -37.75 0.12 2.15
C VAL A 494 -39.20 -0.26 1.88
N GLN A 495 -39.52 -1.55 1.96
CA GLN A 495 -40.82 -2.06 1.59
C GLN A 495 -41.98 -1.34 2.29
N GLY A 496 -42.86 -0.70 1.50
CA GLY A 496 -44.01 0.02 2.00
C GLY A 496 -43.68 1.29 2.81
N ALA A 497 -42.47 1.82 2.73
CA ALA A 497 -42.00 2.94 3.54
C ALA A 497 -42.21 2.71 5.06
N ASN A 498 -42.15 1.46 5.51
CA ASN A 498 -42.39 1.09 6.90
C ASN A 498 -41.11 1.22 7.72
N PRO A 499 -41.04 2.14 8.72
CA PRO A 499 -39.84 2.34 9.54
C PRO A 499 -39.67 1.30 10.66
N ALA A 500 -40.51 0.26 10.73
CA ALA A 500 -40.40 -0.76 11.78
C ALA A 500 -39.14 -1.61 11.58
N ASP A 501 -38.56 -2.08 12.71
CA ASP A 501 -37.47 -3.05 12.66
C ASP A 501 -37.90 -4.31 11.90
N THR A 502 -36.95 -4.92 11.23
CA THR A 502 -37.13 -6.11 10.38
C THR A 502 -37.91 -5.87 9.10
N THR A 503 -38.19 -4.61 8.73
CA THR A 503 -38.81 -4.30 7.44
C THR A 503 -37.86 -4.70 6.30
N PRO A 504 -38.36 -5.49 5.31
CA PRO A 504 -37.53 -5.90 4.19
C PRO A 504 -37.02 -4.71 3.38
N VAL A 505 -35.77 -4.79 2.96
CA VAL A 505 -35.22 -3.93 1.91
C VAL A 505 -35.24 -4.69 0.59
N GLN A 506 -35.69 -4.01 -0.47
CA GLN A 506 -35.96 -4.57 -1.79
C GLN A 506 -35.38 -3.64 -2.88
N VAL A 507 -35.36 -4.10 -4.11
CA VAL A 507 -35.28 -3.22 -5.28
C VAL A 507 -36.70 -2.93 -5.80
N TYR A 508 -36.94 -1.66 -6.16
CA TYR A 508 -38.24 -1.22 -6.66
C TYR A 508 -38.08 -0.17 -7.76
N THR A 509 -39.09 -0.05 -8.62
CA THR A 509 -39.11 1.05 -9.58
C THR A 509 -38.94 2.38 -8.87
N CYS A 510 -37.99 3.23 -9.33
CA CYS A 510 -37.73 4.53 -8.73
C CYS A 510 -38.97 5.42 -8.80
N ASN A 511 -39.46 5.88 -7.66
CA ASN A 511 -40.71 6.64 -7.54
C ASN A 511 -40.54 7.92 -6.71
N GLY A 512 -39.32 8.23 -6.22
CA GLY A 512 -38.98 9.47 -5.49
C GLY A 512 -39.58 9.57 -4.08
N THR A 513 -40.03 8.48 -3.48
CA THR A 513 -40.58 8.45 -2.12
C THR A 513 -39.48 8.40 -1.07
N THR A 514 -39.82 8.68 0.19
CA THR A 514 -38.87 8.57 1.33
C THR A 514 -38.38 7.16 1.56
N ALA A 515 -39.08 6.12 1.05
CA ALA A 515 -38.64 4.73 1.09
C ALA A 515 -37.36 4.47 0.26
N GLN A 516 -37.05 5.37 -0.68
CA GLN A 516 -35.93 5.29 -1.62
C GLN A 516 -34.89 6.39 -1.36
N THR A 517 -35.07 7.15 -0.29
CA THR A 517 -34.12 8.19 0.09
C THR A 517 -33.21 7.64 1.18
N TRP A 518 -31.94 7.47 0.79
CA TRP A 518 -30.91 6.89 1.63
C TRP A 518 -29.89 7.95 2.01
N THR A 519 -29.36 7.83 3.19
CA THR A 519 -28.15 8.52 3.64
C THR A 519 -27.04 7.51 3.70
N VAL A 520 -25.98 7.70 2.93
CA VAL A 520 -24.75 6.92 3.02
C VAL A 520 -23.79 7.73 3.90
N GLU A 521 -23.44 7.16 5.03
CA GLU A 521 -22.61 7.81 6.05
C GLU A 521 -21.19 7.22 6.03
N PRO A 522 -20.22 7.86 5.41
CA PRO A 522 -18.86 7.34 5.33
C PRO A 522 -18.12 7.33 6.68
N SER A 523 -18.59 8.10 7.65
CA SER A 523 -17.93 8.22 8.97
C SER A 523 -17.93 6.92 9.76
N ASP A 524 -18.98 6.09 9.57
CA ASP A 524 -19.15 4.80 10.25
C ASP A 524 -19.49 3.66 9.27
N ASN A 525 -19.43 3.94 7.96
CA ASN A 525 -19.80 3.00 6.89
C ASN A 525 -21.24 2.46 7.03
N THR A 526 -22.17 3.29 7.48
CA THR A 526 -23.58 2.93 7.59
C THR A 526 -24.40 3.50 6.43
N VAL A 527 -25.52 2.83 6.12
CA VAL A 527 -26.49 3.26 5.11
C VAL A 527 -27.84 3.37 5.79
N HIS A 528 -28.43 4.55 5.81
CA HIS A 528 -29.64 4.86 6.58
C HIS A 528 -30.83 5.19 5.69
N ALA A 529 -32.02 4.77 6.09
CA ALA A 529 -33.28 5.25 5.56
C ALA A 529 -34.32 5.30 6.70
N LEU A 530 -35.25 6.27 6.64
CA LEU A 530 -36.34 6.40 7.61
C LEU A 530 -35.89 6.39 9.09
N GLY A 531 -34.66 6.91 9.36
CA GLY A 531 -34.08 6.98 10.70
C GLY A 531 -33.53 5.66 11.24
N LYS A 532 -33.29 4.67 10.40
CA LYS A 532 -32.75 3.34 10.72
C LYS A 532 -31.66 2.91 9.75
N CYS A 533 -30.93 1.87 10.10
CA CYS A 533 -29.80 1.35 9.32
C CYS A 533 -30.18 0.19 8.40
N LEU A 534 -29.54 0.13 7.25
CA LEU A 534 -29.46 -1.07 6.40
C LEU A 534 -28.73 -2.16 7.17
N ASP A 535 -29.34 -3.32 7.33
CA ASP A 535 -28.92 -4.34 8.31
C ASP A 535 -28.99 -5.75 7.73
N VAL A 536 -27.97 -6.55 7.96
CA VAL A 536 -27.97 -7.98 7.65
C VAL A 536 -28.77 -8.71 8.74
N GLN A 537 -29.86 -9.33 8.36
CA GLN A 537 -30.81 -9.96 9.28
C GLN A 537 -30.13 -10.92 10.28
N GLY A 538 -30.25 -10.58 11.57
CA GLY A 538 -29.66 -11.38 12.65
C GLY A 538 -28.14 -11.40 12.69
N GLY A 539 -27.46 -10.54 11.92
CA GLY A 539 -25.99 -10.53 11.80
C GLY A 539 -25.43 -11.84 11.23
N ALA A 540 -26.26 -12.59 10.47
CA ALA A 540 -25.84 -13.86 9.87
C ALA A 540 -24.87 -13.65 8.70
N THR A 541 -24.03 -14.66 8.44
CA THR A 541 -22.97 -14.55 7.43
C THR A 541 -23.15 -15.48 6.22
N ALA A 542 -24.27 -16.22 6.14
CA ALA A 542 -24.53 -17.16 5.06
C ALA A 542 -25.03 -16.47 3.79
N ASN A 543 -24.68 -17.00 2.61
CA ASN A 543 -25.30 -16.60 1.33
C ASN A 543 -26.81 -16.71 1.40
N GLY A 544 -27.52 -15.72 0.82
CA GLY A 544 -28.98 -15.68 0.84
C GLY A 544 -29.57 -15.09 2.13
N THR A 545 -28.74 -14.62 3.08
CA THR A 545 -29.27 -13.92 4.26
C THR A 545 -29.93 -12.61 3.81
N PRO A 546 -31.20 -12.39 4.17
CA PRO A 546 -31.90 -11.18 3.79
C PRO A 546 -31.32 -9.92 4.42
N VAL A 547 -31.47 -8.80 3.69
CA VAL A 547 -31.17 -7.47 4.21
C VAL A 547 -32.49 -6.78 4.59
N GLN A 548 -32.45 -6.04 5.67
CA GLN A 548 -33.60 -5.41 6.32
C GLN A 548 -33.29 -4.00 6.79
N LEU A 549 -34.30 -3.26 7.17
CA LEU A 549 -34.19 -2.04 7.97
C LEU A 549 -34.20 -2.41 9.45
N TYR A 550 -33.28 -1.86 10.24
CA TYR A 550 -33.22 -2.14 11.68
C TYR A 550 -32.72 -0.91 12.46
N THR A 551 -33.06 -0.82 13.75
CA THR A 551 -32.53 0.22 14.64
C THR A 551 -31.00 0.20 14.60
N CYS A 552 -30.37 1.35 14.37
CA CYS A 552 -28.90 1.48 14.35
C CYS A 552 -28.33 1.10 15.71
N ASN A 553 -27.46 0.11 15.75
CA ASN A 553 -26.92 -0.48 16.97
C ASN A 553 -25.38 -0.64 16.94
N GLY A 554 -24.72 -0.14 15.89
CA GLY A 554 -23.25 -0.13 15.75
C GLY A 554 -22.61 -1.51 15.59
N THR A 555 -23.39 -2.54 15.20
CA THR A 555 -22.85 -3.89 14.94
C THR A 555 -22.34 -3.99 13.52
N GLY A 556 -21.41 -4.93 13.26
CA GLY A 556 -20.89 -5.18 11.92
C GLY A 556 -21.95 -5.62 10.90
N ALA A 557 -23.15 -6.04 11.35
CA ALA A 557 -24.30 -6.29 10.47
C ALA A 557 -24.78 -5.04 9.71
N GLN A 558 -24.43 -3.85 10.18
CA GLN A 558 -24.84 -2.55 9.68
C GLN A 558 -23.70 -1.79 8.98
N THR A 559 -22.53 -2.41 8.87
CA THR A 559 -21.36 -1.83 8.18
C THR A 559 -21.39 -2.20 6.70
N TRP A 560 -21.36 -1.17 5.83
CA TRP A 560 -21.41 -1.31 4.37
C TRP A 560 -20.33 -0.47 3.73
N VAL A 561 -19.26 -1.11 3.27
CA VAL A 561 -18.11 -0.43 2.66
C VAL A 561 -18.28 -0.38 1.15
N PRO A 562 -18.45 0.82 0.54
CA PRO A 562 -18.46 0.96 -0.90
C PRO A 562 -17.12 0.51 -1.51
N GLN A 563 -17.18 -0.28 -2.57
CA GLN A 563 -16.01 -0.73 -3.31
C GLN A 563 -15.88 0.04 -4.63
N GLY A 564 -14.66 0.11 -5.17
CA GLY A 564 -14.38 0.81 -6.42
C GLY A 564 -15.09 0.26 -7.66
N ASP A 565 -15.62 -0.95 -7.60
CA ASP A 565 -16.42 -1.59 -8.65
C ASP A 565 -17.92 -1.31 -8.53
N GLY A 566 -18.33 -0.55 -7.51
CA GLY A 566 -19.73 -0.21 -7.21
C GLY A 566 -20.43 -1.21 -6.28
N SER A 567 -19.76 -2.24 -5.78
CA SER A 567 -20.37 -3.13 -4.79
C SER A 567 -20.40 -2.49 -3.39
N LEU A 568 -21.40 -2.88 -2.58
CA LEU A 568 -21.48 -2.57 -1.16
C LEU A 568 -21.10 -3.82 -0.35
N TYR A 569 -19.92 -3.81 0.21
CA TYR A 569 -19.34 -4.94 0.94
C TYR A 569 -19.65 -4.87 2.43
N ASN A 570 -20.10 -5.98 3.02
CA ASN A 570 -20.28 -6.11 4.47
C ASN A 570 -19.11 -6.91 5.06
N PRO A 571 -18.19 -6.27 5.80
CA PRO A 571 -16.99 -6.92 6.33
C PRO A 571 -17.25 -8.07 7.30
N GLN A 572 -18.34 -7.98 8.13
CA GLN A 572 -18.67 -9.03 9.08
C GLN A 572 -19.01 -10.35 8.38
N SER A 573 -19.74 -10.28 7.26
CA SER A 573 -20.14 -11.48 6.53
C SER A 573 -19.13 -11.89 5.43
N GLY A 574 -18.23 -10.99 5.03
CA GLY A 574 -17.36 -11.20 3.87
C GLY A 574 -18.12 -11.21 2.54
N ARG A 575 -19.29 -10.55 2.46
CA ARG A 575 -20.23 -10.63 1.31
C ARG A 575 -20.69 -9.26 0.86
N CYS A 576 -21.27 -9.22 -0.34
CA CYS A 576 -21.79 -8.02 -0.96
C CYS A 576 -23.33 -7.96 -0.91
N LEU A 577 -23.88 -6.73 -0.87
CA LEU A 577 -25.30 -6.49 -1.07
C LEU A 577 -25.71 -6.94 -2.48
N ASP A 578 -26.74 -7.75 -2.56
CA ASP A 578 -27.13 -8.47 -3.77
C ASP A 578 -28.65 -8.36 -4.02
N ASP A 579 -29.02 -8.09 -5.28
CA ASP A 579 -30.40 -8.16 -5.75
C ASP A 579 -30.74 -9.59 -6.18
N THR A 580 -31.53 -10.29 -5.39
CA THR A 580 -31.87 -11.72 -5.63
C THR A 580 -32.58 -11.99 -6.95
N GLY A 581 -33.25 -10.98 -7.54
CA GLY A 581 -34.09 -11.14 -8.72
C GLY A 581 -33.44 -10.75 -10.03
N GLY A 582 -32.18 -10.30 -10.00
CA GLY A 582 -31.48 -9.89 -11.21
C GLY A 582 -32.17 -8.75 -11.96
N GLY A 583 -32.74 -7.77 -11.26
CA GLY A 583 -33.39 -6.59 -11.84
C GLY A 583 -34.91 -6.67 -11.93
N ALA A 584 -35.58 -7.53 -11.19
CA ALA A 584 -37.03 -7.53 -11.07
C ALA A 584 -37.52 -6.64 -9.92
N SER A 585 -38.39 -5.69 -10.17
CA SER A 585 -39.02 -4.84 -9.16
C SER A 585 -39.75 -5.68 -8.10
N THR A 586 -39.72 -5.25 -6.84
CA THR A 586 -40.21 -5.93 -5.63
C THR A 586 -39.39 -7.13 -5.16
N THR A 587 -38.16 -7.26 -5.67
CA THR A 587 -37.27 -8.34 -5.25
C THR A 587 -36.51 -7.93 -3.99
N ARG A 588 -36.47 -8.83 -3.03
CA ARG A 588 -35.77 -8.61 -1.76
C ARG A 588 -34.25 -8.62 -1.96
N THR A 589 -33.54 -7.75 -1.26
CA THR A 589 -32.09 -7.79 -1.21
C THR A 589 -31.57 -8.78 -0.17
N GLN A 590 -30.36 -9.29 -0.40
CA GLN A 590 -29.67 -10.26 0.44
C GLN A 590 -28.17 -9.92 0.50
N ILE A 591 -27.41 -10.66 1.29
CA ILE A 591 -25.96 -10.75 1.14
C ILE A 591 -25.61 -12.03 0.37
N PHE A 592 -24.61 -11.93 -0.51
CA PHE A 592 -24.13 -13.06 -1.30
C PHE A 592 -22.63 -12.93 -1.58
N ASP A 593 -21.94 -14.03 -1.94
CA ASP A 593 -20.54 -13.99 -2.33
C ASP A 593 -20.31 -12.88 -3.36
N CYS A 594 -19.26 -12.10 -3.20
CA CYS A 594 -18.96 -10.99 -4.10
C CYS A 594 -18.52 -11.51 -5.47
N TRP A 595 -19.45 -11.62 -6.40
CA TRP A 595 -19.21 -12.02 -7.78
C TRP A 595 -18.97 -10.83 -8.70
N HIS A 596 -19.20 -9.60 -8.18
CA HIS A 596 -19.00 -8.34 -8.90
C HIS A 596 -19.78 -8.22 -10.22
N ASN A 597 -20.90 -8.92 -10.32
CA ASN A 597 -21.84 -8.86 -11.43
C ASN A 597 -22.87 -7.73 -11.24
N ASP A 598 -23.73 -7.51 -12.25
CA ASP A 598 -24.59 -6.33 -12.29
C ASP A 598 -25.60 -6.24 -11.13
N ASN A 599 -26.04 -7.37 -10.55
CA ASN A 599 -26.97 -7.38 -9.42
C ASN A 599 -26.31 -7.05 -8.07
N GLN A 600 -24.98 -6.83 -8.06
CA GLN A 600 -24.23 -6.40 -6.88
C GLN A 600 -23.62 -5.00 -7.04
N ARG A 601 -23.92 -4.30 -8.15
CA ARG A 601 -23.42 -2.94 -8.39
C ARG A 601 -24.48 -1.90 -8.06
N TRP A 602 -24.09 -0.95 -7.24
CA TRP A 602 -24.94 0.10 -6.70
C TRP A 602 -24.34 1.47 -7.00
N ASN A 603 -25.11 2.34 -7.62
CA ASN A 603 -24.74 3.74 -7.78
C ASN A 603 -25.23 4.49 -6.55
N LEU A 604 -24.31 4.98 -5.75
CA LEU A 604 -24.61 5.77 -4.56
C LEU A 604 -24.97 7.23 -4.93
N PRO A 605 -25.73 7.96 -4.06
CA PRO A 605 -26.11 9.34 -4.31
C PRO A 605 -24.95 10.27 -4.58
#